data_2f98b3342af964471c6ccba3540d90a1
#
_entry.id   2f98b3342af964471c6ccba3540d90a1
#
_cell.length_a   1.000
_cell.length_b   1.000
_cell.length_c   1.000
_cell.angle_alpha   90.00
_cell.angle_beta   90.00
_cell.angle_gamma   90.00
#
_symmetry.space_group_name_H-M   'P 1'
#
loop_
_entity.id
_entity.type
_entity.pdbx_description
1 polymer ?
#
loop_
_entity_poly.entity_id
_entity_poly.type
_entity_poly.pdbx_seq_one_letter_code
_entity_poly.pdbx_strand_id
1 'polypeptide(L)'
;MSMLFCNLYSKCRTPFLPITKVYQAFYKNYSAAVVRLKMNEAIILHEESNNKFTMSFRYINPELNVDRQFNFDRQVDDSITKFIQRINTNINTYIMKKYWKKQKKKNKNTNEILEEKQVTNVEHNNVKFVRNQSILDGNLTCKSLLENSSDIKLVIFDTEYVLKQNIPYVTKIELPASILVDFPIYPSKFEAIHIDKTKCIFNWYKNDGLTWTHIGQGYLYVPNMSDLGCELKISCEPRNETQSGPMIELISKDIVLPGPGPCPFDTRHAFTSNKLSGKSFRVTSYNILANIYSATSLSKDTLYPYCPSYALSMDYRKLLLLKELMGYNTDIICLQEVDGKVYEHDLVPALSELNYDSIFNLKNELQEGLAIFYNQKRFDQLICDYSVISQDTNLNEFNNVLSLIQNDNVKKTFLNRNTIIQVAVLRSKENPEILIVGNTHLYFRPQADHIRLLQAYHGLLYLQTFANKMKTEHPECSVSILYCGDFNSVPQNAVYQLITQNYIPEDHGDWNSDPEEYVENVSIKHDLNFASACGTPEYTNYTATFSGCLDYIFYQTNNLQVEQVIPMPSEEELRAHTGLPSVVFPSDHISLCVDLKWSK
;
A
#
# COMPACT_ATOMS: atom_id res chain seq x y z
N MET A 1 -10.92 -40.82 19.89
CA MET A 1 -9.93 -40.29 18.91
C MET A 1 -9.17 -39.09 19.45
N SER A 2 -8.81 -39.10 20.73
CA SER A 2 -8.13 -37.97 21.40
C SER A 2 -6.85 -38.37 22.12
N MET A 3 -6.13 -39.42 21.64
CA MET A 3 -4.89 -39.90 22.27
C MET A 3 -3.74 -40.18 21.27
N LEU A 4 -3.77 -39.66 20.06
CA LEU A 4 -2.73 -39.89 19.03
C LEU A 4 -1.94 -38.63 18.64
N PHE A 5 -2.25 -37.46 19.19
CA PHE A 5 -1.54 -36.20 18.85
C PHE A 5 -0.50 -35.75 19.89
N CYS A 6 -0.38 -36.44 21.02
CA CYS A 6 0.57 -36.06 22.09
C CYS A 6 1.96 -36.67 21.97
N ASN A 7 2.24 -37.60 21.03
CA ASN A 7 3.50 -38.34 20.98
C ASN A 7 4.50 -37.95 19.89
N LEU A 8 4.24 -36.87 19.14
CA LEU A 8 5.17 -36.35 18.12
C LEU A 8 6.00 -35.14 18.58
N TYR A 9 5.66 -34.54 19.75
CA TYR A 9 6.39 -33.39 20.29
C TYR A 9 7.54 -33.70 21.24
N SER A 10 7.82 -34.97 21.52
CA SER A 10 8.82 -35.36 22.55
C SER A 10 10.17 -35.81 22.02
N LYS A 11 10.46 -35.74 20.70
CA LYS A 11 11.74 -36.26 20.13
C LYS A 11 12.60 -35.25 19.38
N CYS A 12 12.31 -33.95 19.40
CA CYS A 12 13.23 -32.90 18.92
C CYS A 12 13.69 -32.02 20.09
N ARG A 13 14.56 -32.55 20.94
CA ARG A 13 15.40 -31.78 21.86
C ARG A 13 16.69 -31.39 21.15
N THR A 14 16.64 -30.36 20.29
CA THR A 14 17.79 -29.49 20.04
C THR A 14 17.62 -28.27 20.92
N PRO A 15 18.68 -27.75 21.59
CA PRO A 15 18.55 -26.61 22.49
C PRO A 15 18.16 -25.38 21.66
N PHE A 16 17.02 -24.77 22.00
CA PHE A 16 16.63 -23.47 21.50
C PHE A 16 17.72 -22.46 21.87
N LEU A 17 18.52 -22.04 20.90
CA LEU A 17 19.32 -20.85 21.02
C LEU A 17 18.36 -19.66 21.20
N PRO A 18 18.59 -18.76 22.18
CA PRO A 18 17.71 -17.63 22.39
C PRO A 18 17.67 -16.78 21.12
N ILE A 19 16.48 -16.51 20.66
CA ILE A 19 16.11 -15.75 19.42
C ILE A 19 16.92 -14.44 19.30
N THR A 20 17.33 -13.84 20.42
CA THR A 20 18.15 -12.63 20.47
C THR A 20 19.58 -12.78 19.91
N LYS A 21 20.15 -13.99 19.87
CA LYS A 21 21.49 -14.20 19.30
C LYS A 21 21.47 -14.52 17.81
N VAL A 22 20.35 -14.97 17.25
CA VAL A 22 20.18 -15.18 15.82
C VAL A 22 20.05 -13.83 15.09
N TYR A 23 19.45 -12.83 15.74
CA TYR A 23 19.30 -11.48 15.16
C TYR A 23 20.61 -10.68 15.04
N GLN A 24 21.65 -10.98 15.80
CA GLN A 24 22.91 -10.21 15.76
C GLN A 24 23.95 -10.74 14.76
N ALA A 25 23.80 -11.92 14.21
CA ALA A 25 24.78 -12.54 13.30
C ALA A 25 24.53 -12.24 11.80
N PHE A 26 23.37 -11.69 11.41
CA PHE A 26 22.97 -11.52 10.01
C PHE A 26 22.96 -10.07 9.48
N TYR A 27 23.43 -9.09 10.23
CA TYR A 27 23.44 -7.68 9.82
C TYR A 27 24.55 -7.32 8.80
N LYS A 28 24.87 -8.15 7.83
CA LYS A 28 25.91 -7.83 6.83
C LYS A 28 25.66 -8.28 5.39
N ASN A 29 24.44 -8.43 4.92
CA ASN A 29 24.21 -8.50 3.48
C ASN A 29 22.96 -7.68 3.11
N TYR A 30 23.16 -6.44 2.68
CA TYR A 30 22.13 -5.71 1.95
C TYR A 30 21.91 -6.46 0.63
N SER A 31 20.75 -7.09 0.46
CA SER A 31 20.32 -7.56 -0.86
C SER A 31 20.00 -6.35 -1.73
N ALA A 32 20.97 -5.89 -2.48
CA ALA A 32 20.74 -4.84 -3.47
C ALA A 32 20.02 -5.47 -4.67
N ALA A 33 18.98 -4.81 -5.16
CA ALA A 33 18.35 -5.18 -6.42
C ALA A 33 19.39 -5.13 -7.55
N VAL A 34 19.44 -6.19 -8.36
CA VAL A 34 20.41 -6.31 -9.45
C VAL A 34 19.70 -6.12 -10.78
N VAL A 35 19.96 -4.99 -11.43
CA VAL A 35 19.51 -4.75 -12.82
C VAL A 35 20.44 -5.53 -13.76
N ARG A 36 19.87 -6.41 -14.56
CA ARG A 36 20.62 -7.17 -15.59
C ARG A 36 20.50 -6.49 -16.94
N LEU A 37 21.42 -5.58 -17.25
CA LEU A 37 21.51 -5.00 -18.58
C LEU A 37 21.85 -6.07 -19.63
N LYS A 38 21.16 -6.03 -20.77
CA LYS A 38 21.48 -6.90 -21.91
C LYS A 38 22.87 -6.56 -22.43
N MET A 39 23.57 -7.56 -22.95
CA MET A 39 24.83 -7.33 -23.63
C MET A 39 24.60 -6.45 -24.85
N ASN A 40 25.58 -5.57 -25.14
CA ASN A 40 25.57 -4.70 -26.32
C ASN A 40 24.41 -3.67 -26.37
N GLU A 41 23.80 -3.37 -25.22
CA GLU A 41 22.87 -2.25 -25.08
C GLU A 41 23.40 -1.22 -24.07
N ALA A 42 23.32 0.07 -24.42
CA ALA A 42 23.54 1.18 -23.51
C ALA A 42 22.23 1.96 -23.34
N ILE A 43 21.76 2.06 -22.11
CA ILE A 43 20.47 2.67 -21.79
C ILE A 43 20.69 4.12 -21.41
N ILE A 44 19.94 5.03 -22.03
CA ILE A 44 19.88 6.44 -21.68
C ILE A 44 18.49 6.72 -21.07
N LEU A 45 18.49 7.34 -19.90
CA LEU A 45 17.28 7.85 -19.24
C LEU A 45 17.40 9.38 -19.17
N HIS A 46 16.45 10.08 -19.78
CA HIS A 46 16.40 11.53 -19.84
C HIS A 46 14.95 12.01 -19.84
N GLU A 47 14.65 12.96 -18.96
CA GLU A 47 13.40 13.73 -18.94
C GLU A 47 13.66 15.09 -19.62
N GLU A 48 12.79 15.51 -20.54
CA GLU A 48 12.99 16.75 -21.32
C GLU A 48 13.09 18.01 -20.46
N SER A 49 12.43 18.01 -19.29
CA SER A 49 12.50 19.11 -18.31
C SER A 49 13.82 19.15 -17.53
N ASN A 50 14.65 18.09 -17.61
CA ASN A 50 15.84 17.94 -16.81
C ASN A 50 17.11 18.17 -17.66
N ASN A 51 18.00 19.04 -17.18
CA ASN A 51 19.32 19.27 -17.86
C ASN A 51 20.34 18.14 -17.57
N LYS A 52 19.88 16.98 -17.05
CA LYS A 52 20.71 15.81 -16.77
C LYS A 52 20.13 14.57 -17.40
N PHE A 53 20.99 13.67 -17.81
CA PHE A 53 20.63 12.32 -18.23
C PHE A 53 21.54 11.28 -17.56
N THR A 54 21.05 10.06 -17.46
CA THR A 54 21.82 8.91 -16.98
C THR A 54 22.08 7.96 -18.14
N MET A 55 23.32 7.48 -18.28
CA MET A 55 23.66 6.39 -19.21
C MET A 55 24.21 5.20 -18.45
N SER A 56 23.68 4.01 -18.76
CA SER A 56 24.09 2.75 -18.14
C SER A 56 24.38 1.68 -19.18
N PHE A 57 25.49 0.94 -19.02
CA PHE A 57 25.81 -0.22 -19.84
C PHE A 57 26.59 -1.27 -19.05
N ARG A 58 26.57 -2.53 -19.50
CA ARG A 58 27.32 -3.63 -18.91
C ARG A 58 28.52 -3.95 -19.79
N TYR A 59 29.75 -3.78 -19.24
CA TYR A 59 30.98 -4.12 -19.90
C TYR A 59 31.48 -5.49 -19.47
N ILE A 60 31.68 -6.39 -20.44
CA ILE A 60 32.15 -7.76 -20.22
C ILE A 60 33.45 -7.93 -21.00
N ASN A 61 34.50 -8.35 -20.32
CA ASN A 61 35.75 -8.75 -20.94
C ASN A 61 36.28 -10.00 -20.23
N PRO A 62 36.12 -11.20 -20.84
CA PRO A 62 36.51 -12.47 -20.23
C PRO A 62 38.01 -12.58 -19.98
N GLU A 63 38.83 -12.05 -20.85
CA GLU A 63 40.30 -12.13 -20.75
C GLU A 63 40.80 -11.38 -19.52
N LEU A 64 40.21 -10.23 -19.24
CA LEU A 64 40.50 -9.42 -18.07
C LEU A 64 39.69 -9.81 -16.84
N ASN A 65 38.84 -10.81 -16.96
CA ASN A 65 37.85 -11.22 -15.92
C ASN A 65 37.03 -10.04 -15.39
N VAL A 66 36.54 -9.20 -16.33
CA VAL A 66 35.69 -8.04 -16.08
C VAL A 66 34.26 -8.40 -16.50
N ASP A 67 33.32 -8.25 -15.57
CA ASP A 67 31.90 -8.24 -15.81
C ASP A 67 31.33 -7.20 -14.85
N ARG A 68 30.99 -6.02 -15.40
CA ARG A 68 30.55 -4.90 -14.58
C ARG A 68 29.62 -3.97 -15.32
N GLN A 69 28.57 -3.51 -14.60
CA GLN A 69 27.74 -2.40 -15.01
C GLN A 69 28.40 -1.07 -14.63
N PHE A 70 28.37 -0.12 -15.55
CA PHE A 70 28.80 1.25 -15.37
C PHE A 70 27.58 2.17 -15.52
N ASN A 71 27.45 3.15 -14.61
CA ASN A 71 26.41 4.16 -14.62
C ASN A 71 27.04 5.54 -14.59
N PHE A 72 26.53 6.46 -15.41
CA PHE A 72 27.05 7.81 -15.58
C PHE A 72 25.91 8.82 -15.58
N ASP A 73 25.95 9.78 -14.64
CA ASP A 73 25.08 10.95 -14.65
C ASP A 73 25.81 12.10 -15.33
N ARG A 74 25.17 12.77 -16.30
CA ARG A 74 25.77 13.83 -17.13
C ARG A 74 24.81 14.98 -17.35
N GLN A 75 25.43 16.20 -17.51
CA GLN A 75 24.72 17.36 -18.00
C GLN A 75 24.54 17.21 -19.52
N VAL A 76 23.38 17.64 -20.01
CA VAL A 76 23.10 17.65 -21.46
C VAL A 76 24.05 18.54 -22.23
N ASP A 77 24.54 19.60 -21.60
CA ASP A 77 25.47 20.58 -22.18
C ASP A 77 26.97 20.19 -22.08
N ASP A 78 27.31 19.07 -21.42
CA ASP A 78 28.68 18.57 -21.40
C ASP A 78 29.12 18.19 -22.82
N SER A 79 30.42 18.44 -23.18
CA SER A 79 30.95 17.99 -24.48
C SER A 79 31.08 16.46 -24.50
N ILE A 80 30.90 15.88 -25.68
CA ILE A 80 31.08 14.43 -25.92
C ILE A 80 32.52 14.01 -25.53
N THR A 81 33.53 14.82 -25.81
CA THR A 81 34.91 14.55 -25.39
C THR A 81 35.05 14.37 -23.89
N LYS A 82 34.45 15.26 -23.07
CA LYS A 82 34.46 15.12 -21.60
C LYS A 82 33.77 13.84 -21.14
N PHE A 83 32.69 13.46 -21.79
CA PHE A 83 31.96 12.24 -21.45
C PHE A 83 32.78 10.99 -21.82
N ILE A 84 33.36 10.93 -23.01
CA ILE A 84 34.25 9.84 -23.44
C ILE A 84 35.45 9.68 -22.48
N GLN A 85 36.12 10.79 -22.10
CA GLN A 85 37.21 10.76 -21.13
C GLN A 85 36.77 10.16 -19.78
N ARG A 86 35.56 10.49 -19.31
CA ARG A 86 35.01 9.95 -18.05
C ARG A 86 34.74 8.46 -18.13
N ILE A 87 34.18 7.98 -19.25
CA ILE A 87 33.95 6.55 -19.49
C ILE A 87 35.30 5.81 -19.50
N ASN A 88 36.28 6.29 -20.28
CA ASN A 88 37.61 5.74 -20.35
C ASN A 88 38.29 5.65 -18.97
N THR A 89 38.29 6.76 -18.22
CA THR A 89 38.90 6.81 -16.88
C THR A 89 38.28 5.78 -15.94
N ASN A 90 36.94 5.65 -15.93
CA ASN A 90 36.28 4.72 -15.03
C ASN A 90 36.55 3.25 -15.40
N ILE A 91 36.54 2.92 -16.69
CA ILE A 91 36.82 1.56 -17.16
C ILE A 91 38.27 1.20 -16.85
N ASN A 92 39.22 2.06 -17.23
CA ASN A 92 40.66 1.83 -17.03
C ASN A 92 41.00 1.71 -15.53
N THR A 93 40.45 2.60 -14.68
CA THR A 93 40.65 2.51 -13.22
C THR A 93 40.17 1.17 -12.67
N TYR A 94 39.07 0.65 -13.17
CA TYR A 94 38.52 -0.64 -12.71
C TYR A 94 39.38 -1.82 -13.18
N ILE A 95 39.80 -1.81 -14.46
CA ILE A 95 40.69 -2.83 -15.05
C ILE A 95 42.01 -2.88 -14.27
N MET A 96 42.64 -1.72 -14.02
CA MET A 96 43.90 -1.61 -13.29
C MET A 96 43.77 -2.15 -11.85
N LYS A 97 42.69 -1.80 -11.13
CA LYS A 97 42.41 -2.36 -9.78
C LYS A 97 42.32 -3.88 -9.81
N LYS A 98 41.69 -4.49 -10.82
CA LYS A 98 41.62 -5.93 -11.00
C LYS A 98 42.97 -6.57 -11.30
N TYR A 99 43.74 -5.94 -12.20
CA TYR A 99 45.08 -6.36 -12.55
C TYR A 99 46.01 -6.40 -11.33
N TRP A 100 46.07 -5.32 -10.55
CA TRP A 100 46.88 -5.27 -9.32
C TRP A 100 46.43 -6.27 -8.25
N LYS A 101 45.12 -6.53 -8.11
CA LYS A 101 44.64 -7.60 -7.21
C LYS A 101 45.12 -8.99 -7.67
N LYS A 102 45.17 -9.25 -8.97
CA LYS A 102 45.64 -10.54 -9.53
C LYS A 102 47.13 -10.70 -9.33
N GLN A 103 47.92 -9.63 -9.50
CA GLN A 103 49.35 -9.64 -9.24
C GLN A 103 49.71 -9.82 -7.77
N LYS A 104 49.02 -9.12 -6.85
CA LYS A 104 49.20 -9.30 -5.41
C LYS A 104 48.85 -10.72 -4.92
N LYS A 105 47.93 -11.44 -5.58
CA LYS A 105 47.66 -12.86 -5.29
C LYS A 105 48.74 -13.79 -5.82
N LYS A 106 49.36 -13.48 -6.98
CA LYS A 106 50.50 -14.24 -7.54
C LYS A 106 51.75 -14.06 -6.71
N ASN A 107 52.05 -12.84 -6.28
CA ASN A 107 53.31 -12.50 -5.58
C ASN A 107 53.29 -12.87 -4.08
N LYS A 108 52.18 -13.32 -3.50
CA LYS A 108 52.17 -13.96 -2.17
C LYS A 108 52.90 -15.31 -2.16
N ASN A 109 53.16 -15.89 -3.33
CA ASN A 109 53.88 -17.19 -3.50
C ASN A 109 55.33 -17.05 -3.98
N THR A 110 55.82 -15.81 -4.29
CA THR A 110 57.21 -15.56 -4.70
C THR A 110 57.64 -14.23 -4.10
N ASN A 111 58.74 -14.24 -3.32
CA ASN A 111 59.34 -13.04 -2.68
C ASN A 111 60.08 -12.13 -3.71
N GLU A 112 59.49 -11.81 -4.82
CA GLU A 112 60.12 -10.88 -5.79
C GLU A 112 59.49 -9.49 -5.68
N ILE A 113 60.33 -8.50 -5.37
CA ILE A 113 60.05 -7.06 -5.42
C ILE A 113 59.97 -6.67 -6.88
N LEU A 114 58.81 -6.45 -7.42
CA LEU A 114 58.63 -5.92 -8.76
C LEU A 114 58.71 -4.40 -8.73
N GLU A 115 59.72 -3.86 -9.45
CA GLU A 115 59.84 -2.43 -9.76
C GLU A 115 58.57 -1.90 -10.47
N GLU A 116 58.10 -0.73 -10.02
CA GLU A 116 57.06 0.07 -10.65
C GLU A 116 57.51 0.66 -12.00
N LYS A 117 57.79 -0.18 -12.99
CA LYS A 117 58.11 0.32 -14.35
C LYS A 117 57.13 -0.21 -15.38
N GLN A 118 56.44 0.76 -16.01
CA GLN A 118 55.75 0.66 -17.30
C GLN A 118 54.44 -0.12 -17.42
N VAL A 119 53.36 0.40 -16.82
CA VAL A 119 52.04 0.38 -17.41
C VAL A 119 51.53 1.83 -17.54
N THR A 120 52.45 2.71 -17.92
CA THR A 120 52.16 4.06 -18.42
C THR A 120 52.14 3.95 -19.94
N ASN A 121 50.97 3.97 -20.51
CA ASN A 121 50.52 4.24 -21.87
C ASN A 121 49.55 3.19 -22.39
N VAL A 122 48.38 3.10 -21.76
CA VAL A 122 47.16 2.75 -22.48
C VAL A 122 46.43 4.06 -22.75
N GLU A 123 47.12 4.99 -23.37
CA GLU A 123 46.52 6.10 -24.11
C GLU A 123 45.97 5.55 -25.44
N HIS A 124 45.00 4.68 -25.38
CA HIS A 124 44.13 4.47 -26.52
C HIS A 124 42.73 4.96 -26.12
N ASN A 125 42.26 5.97 -26.86
CA ASN A 125 40.85 6.39 -26.86
C ASN A 125 39.99 5.23 -27.36
N ASN A 126 39.80 4.25 -26.49
CA ASN A 126 39.09 3.02 -26.79
C ASN A 126 37.58 3.18 -26.71
N VAL A 127 37.07 4.41 -26.42
CA VAL A 127 35.66 4.75 -26.33
C VAL A 127 35.34 5.82 -27.38
N LYS A 128 34.30 5.57 -28.18
CA LYS A 128 33.80 6.51 -29.17
C LYS A 128 32.30 6.35 -29.35
N PHE A 129 31.64 7.44 -29.72
CA PHE A 129 30.26 7.40 -30.23
C PHE A 129 30.32 7.45 -31.75
N VAL A 130 29.52 6.59 -32.40
CA VAL A 130 29.53 6.43 -33.87
C VAL A 130 28.08 6.57 -34.35
N ARG A 131 27.84 7.40 -35.36
CA ARG A 131 26.58 7.55 -36.09
C ARG A 131 26.84 7.25 -37.58
N ASN A 132 26.09 6.32 -38.15
CA ASN A 132 26.20 5.94 -39.57
C ASN A 132 27.68 5.68 -40.01
N GLN A 133 28.40 4.89 -39.22
CA GLN A 133 29.84 4.55 -39.40
C GLN A 133 30.82 5.72 -39.23
N SER A 134 30.36 6.93 -38.95
CA SER A 134 31.24 8.11 -38.70
C SER A 134 31.33 8.40 -37.20
N ILE A 135 32.53 8.71 -36.73
CA ILE A 135 32.74 9.11 -35.32
C ILE A 135 32.10 10.47 -35.10
N LEU A 136 31.33 10.61 -34.02
CA LEU A 136 30.73 11.89 -33.62
C LEU A 136 31.83 12.90 -33.22
N ASP A 137 31.68 14.16 -33.66
CA ASP A 137 32.58 15.24 -33.26
C ASP A 137 32.50 15.43 -31.72
N GLY A 138 33.68 15.35 -31.10
CA GLY A 138 33.82 15.49 -29.65
C GLY A 138 33.49 16.88 -29.10
N ASN A 139 33.43 17.91 -29.95
CA ASN A 139 33.02 19.27 -29.56
C ASN A 139 31.50 19.43 -29.44
N LEU A 140 30.72 18.51 -30.00
CA LEU A 140 29.27 18.50 -29.80
C LEU A 140 28.93 18.29 -28.33
N THR A 141 27.79 18.80 -27.91
CA THR A 141 27.25 18.55 -26.57
C THR A 141 26.57 17.16 -26.49
N CYS A 142 26.43 16.62 -25.28
CA CYS A 142 25.72 15.37 -25.04
C CYS A 142 24.25 15.41 -25.48
N LYS A 143 23.71 16.61 -25.73
CA LYS A 143 22.38 16.78 -26.32
C LYS A 143 22.27 16.03 -27.67
N SER A 144 23.35 16.01 -28.46
CA SER A 144 23.38 15.30 -29.73
C SER A 144 23.26 13.77 -29.60
N LEU A 145 23.53 13.19 -28.40
CA LEU A 145 23.31 11.77 -28.12
C LEU A 145 21.84 11.47 -27.86
N LEU A 146 21.07 12.48 -27.43
CA LEU A 146 19.62 12.38 -27.14
C LEU A 146 18.80 12.58 -28.41
N GLU A 147 19.34 13.31 -29.37
CA GLU A 147 18.72 13.54 -30.67
C GLU A 147 19.00 12.35 -31.60
N ASN A 148 17.97 11.56 -31.97
CA ASN A 148 18.08 10.35 -32.78
C ASN A 148 19.05 9.30 -32.20
N SER A 149 18.89 8.99 -30.94
CA SER A 149 19.77 8.06 -30.21
C SER A 149 19.82 6.65 -30.81
N SER A 150 18.75 6.22 -31.53
CA SER A 150 18.67 4.92 -32.23
C SER A 150 19.78 4.71 -33.29
N ASP A 151 20.28 5.80 -33.88
CA ASP A 151 21.28 5.75 -34.95
C ASP A 151 22.71 5.81 -34.40
N ILE A 152 22.86 5.96 -33.08
CA ILE A 152 24.15 6.11 -32.40
C ILE A 152 24.50 4.80 -31.70
N LYS A 153 25.77 4.42 -31.86
CA LYS A 153 26.38 3.33 -31.10
C LYS A 153 27.50 3.89 -30.22
N LEU A 154 27.57 3.38 -28.99
CA LEU A 154 28.74 3.54 -28.14
C LEU A 154 29.69 2.36 -28.44
N VAL A 155 30.91 2.64 -28.81
CA VAL A 155 31.94 1.62 -29.06
C VAL A 155 32.97 1.70 -27.94
N ILE A 156 33.22 0.59 -27.25
CA ILE A 156 34.18 0.45 -26.17
C ILE A 156 35.12 -0.69 -26.53
N PHE A 157 36.38 -0.37 -26.79
CA PHE A 157 37.33 -1.28 -27.45
C PHE A 157 36.69 -1.81 -28.74
N ASP A 158 36.46 -3.12 -28.85
CA ASP A 158 35.87 -3.77 -30.02
C ASP A 158 34.37 -4.11 -29.83
N THR A 159 33.78 -3.68 -28.72
CA THR A 159 32.39 -3.96 -28.41
C THR A 159 31.51 -2.79 -28.76
N GLU A 160 30.49 -3.04 -29.60
CA GLU A 160 29.46 -2.05 -29.96
C GLU A 160 28.24 -2.18 -29.04
N TYR A 161 27.74 -1.04 -28.59
CA TYR A 161 26.51 -0.91 -27.78
C TYR A 161 25.51 -0.04 -28.55
N VAL A 162 24.31 -0.57 -28.77
CA VAL A 162 23.20 0.21 -29.33
C VAL A 162 22.61 1.08 -28.23
N LEU A 163 22.46 2.38 -28.49
CA LEU A 163 21.81 3.29 -27.55
C LEU A 163 20.30 3.06 -27.55
N LYS A 164 19.75 2.88 -26.36
CA LYS A 164 18.32 2.77 -26.12
C LYS A 164 17.88 3.89 -25.19
N GLN A 165 17.00 4.76 -25.66
CA GLN A 165 16.55 5.92 -24.88
C GLN A 165 15.15 5.70 -24.34
N ASN A 166 14.96 6.07 -23.06
CA ASN A 166 13.69 6.10 -22.37
C ASN A 166 12.87 4.79 -22.51
N ILE A 167 13.56 3.65 -22.50
CA ILE A 167 12.92 2.34 -22.46
C ILE A 167 12.32 2.08 -21.08
N PRO A 168 11.37 1.14 -20.96
CA PRO A 168 10.84 0.71 -19.66
C PRO A 168 11.95 0.39 -18.66
N TYR A 169 11.94 1.01 -17.48
CA TYR A 169 13.02 0.85 -16.52
C TYR A 169 12.52 0.90 -15.07
N VAL A 170 12.91 -0.10 -14.27
CA VAL A 170 12.63 -0.11 -12.82
C VAL A 170 13.77 0.61 -12.11
N THR A 171 13.45 1.72 -11.46
CA THR A 171 14.40 2.54 -10.71
C THR A 171 14.58 2.02 -9.28
N LYS A 172 13.53 1.44 -8.69
CA LYS A 172 13.56 0.88 -7.34
C LYS A 172 12.58 -0.27 -7.17
N ILE A 173 13.02 -1.32 -6.47
CA ILE A 173 12.17 -2.43 -6.03
C ILE A 173 12.63 -2.89 -4.65
N GLU A 174 11.68 -3.09 -3.73
CA GLU A 174 11.93 -3.60 -2.38
C GLU A 174 10.89 -4.67 -2.04
N LEU A 175 11.25 -5.64 -1.20
CA LEU A 175 10.34 -6.62 -0.64
C LEU A 175 10.09 -6.33 0.84
N PRO A 176 8.93 -6.74 1.40
CA PRO A 176 8.66 -6.67 2.83
C PRO A 176 9.74 -7.42 3.63
N ALA A 177 10.00 -6.98 4.86
CA ALA A 177 10.90 -7.70 5.75
C ALA A 177 10.23 -8.98 6.28
N SER A 178 8.94 -8.92 6.63
CA SER A 178 8.20 -10.10 7.08
C SER A 178 7.64 -10.87 5.87
N ILE A 179 7.91 -12.16 5.81
CA ILE A 179 7.39 -13.09 4.80
C ILE A 179 6.82 -14.31 5.52
N LEU A 180 5.53 -14.55 5.38
CA LEU A 180 4.81 -15.57 6.11
C LEU A 180 4.14 -16.56 5.15
N VAL A 181 4.13 -17.85 5.53
CA VAL A 181 3.34 -18.87 4.83
C VAL A 181 1.86 -18.51 4.88
N ASP A 182 1.16 -18.66 3.76
CA ASP A 182 -0.26 -18.36 3.54
C ASP A 182 -0.65 -16.86 3.59
N PHE A 183 0.36 -15.96 3.55
CA PHE A 183 0.12 -14.53 3.50
C PHE A 183 0.71 -13.89 2.23
N PRO A 184 0.03 -12.90 1.61
CA PRO A 184 0.48 -12.33 0.34
C PRO A 184 1.79 -11.57 0.51
N ILE A 185 2.74 -11.81 -0.40
CA ILE A 185 3.96 -11.03 -0.57
C ILE A 185 3.93 -10.32 -1.93
N TYR A 186 4.47 -9.11 -1.98
CA TYR A 186 4.53 -8.24 -3.15
C TYR A 186 5.70 -7.27 -2.98
N PRO A 187 6.14 -6.58 -4.05
CA PRO A 187 7.08 -5.47 -3.89
C PRO A 187 6.50 -4.36 -3.02
N SER A 188 7.03 -4.18 -1.80
CA SER A 188 6.62 -3.12 -0.86
C SER A 188 7.02 -1.72 -1.35
N LYS A 189 7.93 -1.66 -2.31
CA LYS A 189 8.27 -0.47 -3.06
C LYS A 189 8.55 -0.86 -4.51
N PHE A 190 7.88 -0.20 -5.44
CA PHE A 190 8.08 -0.40 -6.87
C PHE A 190 7.99 0.95 -7.58
N GLU A 191 9.16 1.48 -7.97
CA GLU A 191 9.29 2.72 -8.73
C GLU A 191 9.83 2.37 -10.11
N ALA A 192 9.17 2.83 -11.15
CA ALA A 192 9.57 2.55 -12.52
C ALA A 192 9.13 3.69 -13.45
N ILE A 193 9.81 3.83 -14.57
CA ILE A 193 9.56 4.86 -15.57
C ILE A 193 9.34 4.24 -16.93
N HIS A 194 8.51 4.87 -17.76
CA HIS A 194 8.14 4.45 -19.12
C HIS A 194 7.53 3.05 -19.20
N ILE A 195 6.88 2.58 -18.13
CA ILE A 195 6.25 1.26 -18.06
C ILE A 195 4.72 1.33 -18.21
N ASP A 196 4.14 0.22 -18.62
CA ASP A 196 2.78 -0.18 -18.31
C ASP A 196 2.84 -1.36 -17.33
N LYS A 197 2.46 -1.14 -16.07
CA LYS A 197 2.56 -2.16 -15.03
C LYS A 197 1.82 -3.45 -15.40
N THR A 198 0.69 -3.35 -16.11
CA THR A 198 -0.13 -4.50 -16.53
C THR A 198 0.58 -5.40 -17.53
N LYS A 199 1.60 -4.89 -18.22
CA LYS A 199 2.41 -5.61 -19.20
C LYS A 199 3.74 -6.11 -18.66
N CYS A 200 4.14 -5.63 -17.49
CA CYS A 200 5.35 -6.10 -16.83
C CYS A 200 5.24 -7.58 -16.46
N ILE A 201 6.34 -8.32 -16.60
CA ILE A 201 6.38 -9.74 -16.23
C ILE A 201 7.10 -9.89 -14.91
N PHE A 202 6.37 -10.37 -13.90
CA PHE A 202 6.92 -10.70 -12.59
C PHE A 202 6.97 -12.21 -12.44
N ASN A 203 8.13 -12.74 -11.98
CA ASN A 203 8.30 -14.15 -11.66
C ASN A 203 8.90 -14.30 -10.27
N TRP A 204 8.41 -15.31 -9.55
CA TRP A 204 8.87 -15.66 -8.22
C TRP A 204 9.67 -16.96 -8.23
N TYR A 205 10.71 -16.99 -7.44
CA TYR A 205 11.61 -18.13 -7.28
C TYR A 205 11.90 -18.35 -5.81
N LYS A 206 12.15 -19.60 -5.43
CA LYS A 206 12.67 -19.96 -4.11
C LYS A 206 14.04 -20.61 -4.20
N ASN A 207 14.80 -20.46 -3.12
CA ASN A 207 16.10 -21.11 -2.93
C ASN A 207 16.07 -21.92 -1.65
N ASP A 208 16.25 -23.23 -1.78
CA ASP A 208 16.34 -24.18 -0.67
C ASP A 208 17.80 -24.37 -0.16
N GLY A 209 18.72 -23.53 -0.62
CA GLY A 209 20.16 -23.60 -0.35
C GLY A 209 20.99 -24.25 -1.46
N LEU A 210 20.35 -24.80 -2.51
CA LEU A 210 21.02 -25.45 -3.65
C LEU A 210 20.83 -24.67 -4.94
N THR A 211 19.59 -24.45 -5.37
CA THR A 211 19.25 -23.83 -6.65
C THR A 211 18.00 -22.95 -6.55
N TRP A 212 17.88 -22.01 -7.49
CA TRP A 212 16.68 -21.21 -7.64
C TRP A 212 15.64 -21.95 -8.49
N THR A 213 14.49 -22.26 -7.90
CA THR A 213 13.35 -22.91 -8.57
C THR A 213 12.23 -21.91 -8.78
N HIS A 214 11.66 -21.85 -10.00
CA HIS A 214 10.50 -21.03 -10.31
C HIS A 214 9.26 -21.55 -9.56
N ILE A 215 8.50 -20.66 -8.89
CA ILE A 215 7.35 -21.02 -8.05
C ILE A 215 6.06 -20.26 -8.41
N GLY A 216 6.13 -19.19 -9.18
CA GLY A 216 4.92 -18.45 -9.54
C GLY A 216 5.17 -17.23 -10.40
N GLN A 217 4.08 -16.67 -10.92
CA GLN A 217 4.05 -15.44 -11.72
C GLN A 217 3.06 -14.45 -11.13
N GLY A 218 3.27 -13.16 -11.42
CA GLY A 218 2.41 -12.07 -10.98
C GLY A 218 3.07 -11.14 -9.97
N TYR A 219 2.47 -9.99 -9.76
CA TYR A 219 2.95 -9.00 -8.82
C TYR A 219 2.84 -9.48 -7.36
N LEU A 220 1.76 -10.21 -7.07
CA LEU A 220 1.50 -10.87 -5.79
C LEU A 220 1.89 -12.34 -5.86
N TYR A 221 2.43 -12.86 -4.75
CA TYR A 221 2.65 -14.28 -4.54
C TYR A 221 2.21 -14.64 -3.11
N VAL A 222 1.64 -15.82 -2.91
CA VAL A 222 1.29 -16.34 -1.59
C VAL A 222 2.18 -17.56 -1.32
N PRO A 223 3.19 -17.43 -0.42
CA PRO A 223 4.03 -18.54 -0.05
C PRO A 223 3.23 -19.67 0.61
N ASN A 224 3.54 -20.90 0.30
CA ASN A 224 2.94 -22.09 0.90
C ASN A 224 3.93 -22.87 1.77
N MET A 225 3.48 -23.96 2.40
CA MET A 225 4.32 -24.78 3.30
C MET A 225 5.60 -25.31 2.65
N SER A 226 5.64 -25.49 1.31
CA SER A 226 6.86 -25.93 0.62
C SER A 226 7.93 -24.84 0.48
N ASP A 227 7.57 -23.60 0.80
CA ASP A 227 8.47 -22.45 0.74
C ASP A 227 9.04 -22.09 2.11
N LEU A 228 8.55 -22.75 3.17
CA LEU A 228 8.98 -22.51 4.54
C LEU A 228 10.51 -22.71 4.66
N GLY A 229 11.19 -21.71 5.24
CA GLY A 229 12.64 -21.71 5.43
C GLY A 229 13.45 -21.36 4.18
N CYS A 230 12.82 -21.13 3.02
CA CYS A 230 13.48 -20.72 1.78
C CYS A 230 13.65 -19.20 1.69
N GLU A 231 14.71 -18.75 1.02
CA GLU A 231 14.80 -17.40 0.49
C GLU A 231 13.89 -17.26 -0.75
N LEU A 232 13.24 -16.13 -0.92
CA LEU A 232 12.47 -15.81 -2.12
C LEU A 232 13.22 -14.82 -3.00
N LYS A 233 13.00 -14.92 -4.30
CA LYS A 233 13.50 -13.96 -5.30
C LYS A 233 12.36 -13.56 -6.21
N ILE A 234 12.21 -12.26 -6.44
CA ILE A 234 11.37 -11.71 -7.50
C ILE A 234 12.25 -11.27 -8.66
N SER A 235 11.83 -11.54 -9.88
CA SER A 235 12.35 -10.88 -11.08
C SER A 235 11.24 -10.08 -11.74
N CYS A 236 11.57 -8.89 -12.26
CA CYS A 236 10.66 -8.06 -13.03
C CYS A 236 11.30 -7.73 -14.39
N GLU A 237 10.62 -8.05 -15.48
CA GLU A 237 10.91 -7.52 -16.80
C GLU A 237 9.94 -6.36 -17.05
N PRO A 238 10.41 -5.09 -16.99
CA PRO A 238 9.56 -3.93 -17.20
C PRO A 238 9.19 -3.82 -18.68
N ARG A 239 7.92 -3.52 -18.96
CA ARG A 239 7.37 -3.44 -20.33
C ARG A 239 6.41 -2.26 -20.47
N ASN A 240 6.26 -1.80 -21.70
CA ASN A 240 5.15 -0.98 -22.17
C ASN A 240 4.54 -1.59 -23.44
N GLU A 241 3.75 -0.83 -24.21
CA GLU A 241 3.07 -1.31 -25.42
C GLU A 241 4.04 -1.85 -26.46
N THR A 242 5.23 -1.26 -26.59
CA THR A 242 6.11 -1.49 -27.74
C THR A 242 7.50 -2.03 -27.36
N GLN A 243 7.89 -1.91 -26.10
CA GLN A 243 9.27 -2.19 -25.68
C GLN A 243 9.32 -2.95 -24.35
N SER A 244 10.44 -3.67 -24.17
CA SER A 244 10.84 -4.24 -22.88
C SER A 244 12.18 -3.64 -22.42
N GLY A 245 12.29 -3.44 -21.13
CA GLY A 245 13.50 -2.97 -20.48
C GLY A 245 14.36 -4.09 -19.88
N PRO A 246 15.44 -3.74 -19.19
CA PRO A 246 16.31 -4.70 -18.53
C PRO A 246 15.61 -5.35 -17.36
N MET A 247 15.76 -6.67 -17.25
CA MET A 247 15.25 -7.42 -16.12
C MET A 247 15.96 -7.02 -14.82
N ILE A 248 15.20 -6.79 -13.76
CA ILE A 248 15.71 -6.59 -12.40
C ILE A 248 15.37 -7.81 -11.55
N GLU A 249 16.30 -8.21 -10.69
CA GLU A 249 16.09 -9.28 -9.70
C GLU A 249 16.36 -8.74 -8.30
N LEU A 250 15.55 -9.19 -7.34
CA LEU A 250 15.72 -8.88 -5.92
C LEU A 250 15.49 -10.14 -5.10
N ILE A 251 16.41 -10.44 -4.19
CA ILE A 251 16.30 -11.53 -3.23
C ILE A 251 15.75 -10.97 -1.91
N SER A 252 14.87 -11.70 -1.26
CA SER A 252 14.34 -11.33 0.06
C SER A 252 15.47 -11.22 1.09
N LYS A 253 15.29 -10.34 2.08
CA LYS A 253 16.26 -10.19 3.19
C LYS A 253 16.19 -11.34 4.16
N ASP A 254 14.98 -11.84 4.37
CA ASP A 254 14.69 -12.93 5.30
C ASP A 254 14.07 -14.11 4.56
N ILE A 255 14.10 -15.25 5.20
CA ILE A 255 13.46 -16.48 4.74
C ILE A 255 11.95 -16.42 5.00
N VAL A 256 11.20 -17.30 4.35
CA VAL A 256 9.79 -17.53 4.64
C VAL A 256 9.65 -18.13 6.04
N LEU A 257 8.89 -17.45 6.90
CA LEU A 257 8.57 -17.86 8.27
C LEU A 257 7.20 -18.54 8.33
N PRO A 258 6.93 -19.36 9.37
CA PRO A 258 5.58 -19.87 9.59
C PRO A 258 4.63 -18.71 9.84
N GLY A 259 3.41 -18.81 9.34
CA GLY A 259 2.33 -17.89 9.68
C GLY A 259 1.88 -18.06 11.14
N PRO A 260 1.04 -17.16 11.66
CA PRO A 260 0.57 -17.21 13.05
C PRO A 260 -0.39 -18.37 13.34
N GLY A 261 -0.77 -19.15 12.34
CA GLY A 261 -1.83 -20.14 12.40
C GLY A 261 -3.15 -19.61 11.87
N PRO A 262 -4.28 -20.31 12.14
CA PRO A 262 -5.60 -19.87 11.70
C PRO A 262 -5.96 -18.49 12.29
N CYS A 263 -6.40 -17.59 11.42
CA CYS A 263 -6.88 -16.28 11.82
C CYS A 263 -8.41 -16.28 11.90
N PRO A 264 -9.06 -15.54 12.81
CA PRO A 264 -10.52 -15.49 12.91
C PRO A 264 -11.22 -15.07 11.60
N PHE A 265 -10.57 -14.28 10.77
CA PHE A 265 -11.12 -13.91 9.46
C PHE A 265 -11.07 -15.06 8.42
N ASP A 266 -10.25 -16.10 8.61
CA ASP A 266 -10.22 -17.26 7.68
C ASP A 266 -11.57 -18.01 7.66
N THR A 267 -12.23 -18.14 8.82
CA THR A 267 -13.58 -18.74 8.92
C THR A 267 -14.65 -17.87 8.25
N ARG A 268 -14.48 -16.55 8.30
CA ARG A 268 -15.36 -15.58 7.66
C ARG A 268 -15.27 -15.61 6.13
N HIS A 269 -14.09 -15.91 5.57
CA HIS A 269 -13.89 -16.05 4.14
C HIS A 269 -14.72 -17.19 3.52
N ALA A 270 -15.13 -18.18 4.29
CA ALA A 270 -16.03 -19.23 3.81
C ALA A 270 -17.39 -18.67 3.33
N PHE A 271 -17.85 -17.59 3.93
CA PHE A 271 -19.10 -16.90 3.55
C PHE A 271 -18.94 -15.98 2.34
N THR A 272 -17.71 -15.68 1.94
CA THR A 272 -17.39 -14.71 0.89
C THR A 272 -16.64 -15.32 -0.29
N SER A 273 -16.57 -16.65 -0.37
CA SER A 273 -15.82 -17.39 -1.41
C SER A 273 -16.27 -17.04 -2.83
N ASN A 274 -17.55 -16.70 -3.02
CA ASN A 274 -18.10 -16.30 -4.30
C ASN A 274 -18.10 -14.78 -4.46
N LYS A 275 -17.68 -14.30 -5.64
CA LYS A 275 -17.87 -12.90 -6.04
C LYS A 275 -19.33 -12.69 -6.41
N LEU A 276 -19.86 -11.53 -6.01
CA LEU A 276 -21.23 -11.15 -6.37
C LEU A 276 -21.29 -10.54 -7.79
N SER A 277 -22.49 -10.47 -8.35
CA SER A 277 -22.75 -9.91 -9.68
C SER A 277 -24.19 -9.40 -9.79
N GLY A 278 -24.51 -8.70 -10.89
CA GLY A 278 -25.83 -8.18 -11.15
C GLY A 278 -26.24 -7.12 -10.11
N LYS A 279 -27.39 -7.34 -9.48
CA LYS A 279 -27.92 -6.40 -8.48
C LYS A 279 -27.30 -6.53 -7.09
N SER A 280 -26.56 -7.60 -6.81
CA SER A 280 -25.96 -7.83 -5.49
C SER A 280 -24.51 -7.36 -5.48
N PHE A 281 -24.06 -6.73 -4.38
CA PHE A 281 -22.71 -6.25 -4.18
C PHE A 281 -22.30 -6.34 -2.71
N ARG A 282 -21.02 -6.54 -2.45
CA ARG A 282 -20.47 -6.70 -1.10
C ARG A 282 -19.73 -5.43 -0.65
N VAL A 283 -20.00 -5.03 0.60
CA VAL A 283 -19.40 -3.85 1.23
C VAL A 283 -18.65 -4.25 2.48
N THR A 284 -17.44 -3.70 2.66
CA THR A 284 -16.65 -3.82 3.90
C THR A 284 -16.36 -2.44 4.46
N SER A 285 -16.52 -2.25 5.78
CA SER A 285 -16.02 -1.08 6.53
C SER A 285 -15.05 -1.56 7.61
N TYR A 286 -13.87 -0.91 7.71
CA TYR A 286 -12.82 -1.39 8.61
C TYR A 286 -11.88 -0.27 9.06
N ASN A 287 -11.82 0.01 10.36
CA ASN A 287 -10.74 0.78 10.96
C ASN A 287 -9.51 -0.14 11.10
N ILE A 288 -8.43 0.17 10.39
CA ILE A 288 -7.25 -0.73 10.28
C ILE A 288 -6.15 -0.43 11.30
N LEU A 289 -6.38 0.47 12.23
CA LEU A 289 -5.43 0.93 13.26
C LEU A 289 -4.14 1.48 12.65
N ALA A 290 -4.03 2.79 12.52
CA ALA A 290 -2.88 3.45 11.94
C ALA A 290 -1.58 3.14 12.70
N ASN A 291 -0.48 3.03 11.96
CA ASN A 291 0.84 2.78 12.56
C ASN A 291 1.29 3.90 13.49
N ILE A 292 0.87 5.16 13.19
CA ILE A 292 1.17 6.31 14.07
C ILE A 292 0.57 6.13 15.47
N TYR A 293 -0.50 5.36 15.62
CA TYR A 293 -1.12 5.05 16.92
C TYR A 293 -0.54 3.77 17.53
N SER A 294 -0.41 2.68 16.76
CA SER A 294 0.06 1.38 17.27
C SER A 294 1.56 1.33 17.60
N ALA A 295 2.39 2.18 16.98
CA ALA A 295 3.84 2.16 17.15
C ALA A 295 4.35 2.90 18.40
N THR A 296 3.48 3.65 19.10
CA THR A 296 3.85 4.47 20.26
C THR A 296 4.23 3.63 21.49
N SER A 297 5.01 4.21 22.42
CA SER A 297 5.26 3.58 23.73
C SER A 297 3.96 3.41 24.53
N LEU A 298 3.07 4.41 24.49
CA LEU A 298 1.75 4.33 25.12
C LEU A 298 0.96 3.10 24.64
N SER A 299 0.96 2.85 23.34
CA SER A 299 0.27 1.69 22.78
C SER A 299 0.86 0.38 23.24
N LYS A 300 2.19 0.25 23.24
CA LYS A 300 2.90 -0.97 23.63
C LYS A 300 2.82 -1.26 25.12
N ASP A 301 2.90 -0.22 25.94
CA ASP A 301 3.03 -0.37 27.40
C ASP A 301 1.68 -0.28 28.12
N THR A 302 0.67 0.36 27.52
CA THR A 302 -0.59 0.69 28.20
C THR A 302 -1.83 0.19 27.44
N LEU A 303 -1.95 0.46 26.14
CA LEU A 303 -3.17 0.10 25.40
C LEU A 303 -3.18 -1.38 25.01
N TYR A 304 -2.06 -1.88 24.48
CA TYR A 304 -1.93 -3.26 23.98
C TYR A 304 -0.74 -4.02 24.58
N PRO A 305 -0.55 -4.01 25.94
CA PRO A 305 0.61 -4.64 26.58
C PRO A 305 0.62 -6.16 26.40
N TYR A 306 -0.52 -6.75 26.07
CA TYR A 306 -0.70 -8.17 25.77
C TYR A 306 -0.27 -8.55 24.35
N CYS A 307 -0.17 -7.58 23.44
CA CYS A 307 0.21 -7.83 22.05
C CYS A 307 1.73 -7.74 21.89
N PRO A 308 2.41 -8.76 21.35
CA PRO A 308 3.85 -8.71 21.12
C PRO A 308 4.23 -7.53 20.20
N SER A 309 5.32 -6.84 20.50
CA SER A 309 5.74 -5.64 19.75
C SER A 309 5.94 -5.88 18.25
N TYR A 310 6.34 -7.08 17.82
CA TYR A 310 6.44 -7.41 16.40
C TYR A 310 5.07 -7.48 15.72
N ALA A 311 4.04 -7.97 16.43
CA ALA A 311 2.67 -8.08 15.92
C ALA A 311 1.95 -6.72 15.87
N LEU A 312 2.39 -5.73 16.66
CA LEU A 312 1.93 -4.34 16.55
C LEU A 312 2.58 -3.60 15.39
N SER A 313 3.69 -4.10 14.85
CA SER A 313 4.37 -3.47 13.71
C SER A 313 3.51 -3.55 12.45
N MET A 314 3.41 -2.43 11.72
CA MET A 314 2.69 -2.39 10.44
C MET A 314 3.29 -3.38 9.41
N ASP A 315 4.61 -3.64 9.47
CA ASP A 315 5.26 -4.61 8.57
C ASP A 315 4.70 -6.03 8.73
N TYR A 316 4.25 -6.39 9.93
CA TYR A 316 3.54 -7.64 10.21
C TYR A 316 2.04 -7.52 9.92
N ARG A 317 1.38 -6.49 10.47
CA ARG A 317 -0.09 -6.31 10.39
C ARG A 317 -0.61 -6.15 8.97
N LYS A 318 0.14 -5.47 8.09
CA LYS A 318 -0.26 -5.29 6.68
C LYS A 318 -0.47 -6.60 5.92
N LEU A 319 0.28 -7.66 6.27
CA LEU A 319 0.10 -8.99 5.64
C LEU A 319 -1.25 -9.59 6.04
N LEU A 320 -1.61 -9.46 7.33
CA LEU A 320 -2.90 -9.93 7.84
C LEU A 320 -4.04 -9.10 7.23
N LEU A 321 -3.91 -7.76 7.22
CA LEU A 321 -4.88 -6.84 6.62
C LEU A 321 -5.16 -7.20 5.15
N LEU A 322 -4.10 -7.41 4.36
CA LEU A 322 -4.26 -7.76 2.96
C LEU A 322 -4.91 -9.13 2.78
N LYS A 323 -4.49 -10.15 3.55
CA LYS A 323 -5.12 -11.47 3.49
C LYS A 323 -6.61 -11.37 3.83
N GLU A 324 -6.96 -10.64 4.87
CA GLU A 324 -8.34 -10.43 5.29
C GLU A 324 -9.17 -9.74 4.20
N LEU A 325 -8.73 -8.57 3.73
CA LEU A 325 -9.44 -7.77 2.71
C LEU A 325 -9.59 -8.52 1.39
N MET A 326 -8.53 -9.21 0.94
CA MET A 326 -8.56 -9.99 -0.30
C MET A 326 -9.53 -11.18 -0.22
N GLY A 327 -9.58 -11.84 0.94
CA GLY A 327 -10.45 -13.01 1.15
C GLY A 327 -11.93 -12.69 1.18
N TYR A 328 -12.32 -11.46 1.50
CA TYR A 328 -13.74 -11.07 1.49
C TYR A 328 -14.32 -10.92 0.08
N ASN A 329 -13.54 -10.84 -0.98
CA ASN A 329 -14.04 -10.63 -2.35
C ASN A 329 -15.06 -9.47 -2.43
N THR A 330 -14.76 -8.38 -1.76
CA THR A 330 -15.65 -7.22 -1.59
C THR A 330 -15.71 -6.40 -2.88
N ASP A 331 -16.80 -5.70 -3.12
CA ASP A 331 -16.93 -4.76 -4.24
C ASP A 331 -16.57 -3.33 -3.84
N ILE A 332 -16.83 -2.97 -2.57
CA ILE A 332 -16.56 -1.65 -2.00
C ILE A 332 -15.95 -1.82 -0.61
N ILE A 333 -14.79 -1.19 -0.37
CA ILE A 333 -14.06 -1.25 0.90
C ILE A 333 -13.89 0.18 1.42
N CYS A 334 -14.43 0.47 2.60
CA CYS A 334 -14.26 1.73 3.31
C CYS A 334 -13.28 1.51 4.47
N LEU A 335 -12.14 2.19 4.45
CA LEU A 335 -11.12 2.05 5.47
C LEU A 335 -10.95 3.35 6.26
N GLN A 336 -10.70 3.21 7.56
CA GLN A 336 -10.38 4.30 8.46
C GLN A 336 -9.00 4.05 9.07
N GLU A 337 -8.35 5.10 9.57
CA GLU A 337 -6.98 5.08 10.09
C GLU A 337 -5.95 4.51 9.10
N VAL A 338 -6.01 4.96 7.87
CA VAL A 338 -5.10 4.53 6.82
C VAL A 338 -3.87 5.44 6.78
N ASP A 339 -2.70 4.93 7.15
CA ASP A 339 -1.45 5.67 6.92
C ASP A 339 -1.21 5.89 5.43
N GLY A 340 -0.83 7.11 5.03
CA GLY A 340 -0.58 7.45 3.63
C GLY A 340 0.48 6.56 2.96
N LYS A 341 1.52 6.15 3.70
CA LYS A 341 2.55 5.23 3.19
C LYS A 341 2.00 3.81 2.99
N VAL A 342 1.15 3.34 3.90
CA VAL A 342 0.51 2.02 3.78
C VAL A 342 -0.46 2.01 2.60
N TYR A 343 -1.22 3.11 2.42
CA TYR A 343 -2.05 3.27 1.24
C TYR A 343 -1.25 3.18 -0.06
N GLU A 344 -0.21 4.00 -0.20
CA GLU A 344 0.56 4.14 -1.43
C GLU A 344 1.42 2.89 -1.76
N HIS A 345 2.04 2.30 -0.74
CA HIS A 345 3.06 1.26 -0.95
C HIS A 345 2.56 -0.15 -0.73
N ASP A 346 1.43 -0.34 -0.04
CA ASP A 346 0.92 -1.66 0.33
C ASP A 346 -0.50 -1.90 -0.23
N LEU A 347 -1.50 -1.07 0.15
CA LEU A 347 -2.89 -1.32 -0.23
C LEU A 347 -3.15 -1.12 -1.73
N VAL A 348 -2.78 0.04 -2.29
CA VAL A 348 -3.01 0.32 -3.71
C VAL A 348 -2.28 -0.69 -4.60
N PRO A 349 -0.97 -0.97 -4.42
CA PRO A 349 -0.28 -1.94 -5.28
C PRO A 349 -0.85 -3.35 -5.20
N ALA A 350 -1.33 -3.80 -4.03
CA ALA A 350 -1.89 -5.12 -3.86
C ALA A 350 -3.33 -5.23 -4.39
N LEU A 351 -4.20 -4.27 -4.04
CA LEU A 351 -5.61 -4.32 -4.42
C LEU A 351 -5.84 -3.97 -5.90
N SER A 352 -4.98 -3.16 -6.53
CA SER A 352 -5.07 -2.89 -7.97
C SER A 352 -4.93 -4.17 -8.82
N GLU A 353 -4.14 -5.16 -8.36
CA GLU A 353 -4.04 -6.47 -9.03
C GLU A 353 -5.37 -7.24 -9.02
N LEU A 354 -6.28 -6.91 -8.10
CA LEU A 354 -7.62 -7.48 -7.99
C LEU A 354 -8.68 -6.61 -8.67
N ASN A 355 -8.28 -5.61 -9.43
CA ASN A 355 -9.10 -4.64 -10.17
C ASN A 355 -9.83 -3.63 -9.28
N TYR A 356 -9.25 -3.25 -8.14
CA TYR A 356 -9.73 -2.10 -7.39
C TYR A 356 -9.07 -0.83 -7.89
N ASP A 357 -9.87 0.23 -7.94
CA ASP A 357 -9.43 1.61 -7.95
C ASP A 357 -9.77 2.24 -6.60
N SER A 358 -9.22 3.42 -6.29
CA SER A 358 -9.32 3.94 -4.94
C SER A 358 -9.23 5.46 -4.84
N ILE A 359 -9.78 5.97 -3.73
CA ILE A 359 -9.75 7.37 -3.32
C ILE A 359 -9.14 7.42 -1.93
N PHE A 360 -8.25 8.37 -1.68
CA PHE A 360 -7.61 8.56 -0.38
C PHE A 360 -7.56 10.04 0.00
N ASN A 361 -7.96 10.35 1.23
CA ASN A 361 -7.90 11.69 1.77
C ASN A 361 -7.28 11.68 3.17
N LEU A 362 -6.21 12.45 3.35
CA LEU A 362 -5.58 12.66 4.66
C LEU A 362 -6.45 13.55 5.55
N LYS A 363 -6.42 13.33 6.85
CA LYS A 363 -6.97 14.23 7.85
C LYS A 363 -5.96 15.37 8.12
N ASN A 364 -5.88 16.35 7.21
CA ASN A 364 -4.97 17.50 7.26
C ASN A 364 -3.49 17.10 7.44
N GLU A 365 -2.81 17.65 8.47
CA GLU A 365 -1.39 17.41 8.74
C GLU A 365 -1.10 16.03 9.34
N LEU A 366 -2.12 15.27 9.73
CA LEU A 366 -1.97 13.90 10.20
C LEU A 366 -1.52 13.01 9.02
N GLN A 367 -0.68 12.03 9.33
CA GLN A 367 -0.19 11.09 8.30
C GLN A 367 -1.19 9.95 8.01
N GLU A 368 -2.38 10.00 8.62
CA GLU A 368 -3.46 9.04 8.43
C GLU A 368 -4.71 9.69 7.84
N GLY A 369 -5.57 8.88 7.24
CA GLY A 369 -6.78 9.35 6.59
C GLY A 369 -7.80 8.26 6.34
N LEU A 370 -8.68 8.52 5.37
CA LEU A 370 -9.72 7.62 4.91
C LEU A 370 -9.43 7.13 3.50
N ALA A 371 -9.78 5.87 3.22
CA ALA A 371 -9.71 5.31 1.88
C ALA A 371 -10.99 4.60 1.49
N ILE A 372 -11.43 4.78 0.25
CA ILE A 372 -12.47 3.97 -0.39
C ILE A 372 -11.84 3.25 -1.57
N PHE A 373 -11.92 1.91 -1.58
CA PHE A 373 -11.59 1.08 -2.73
C PHE A 373 -12.88 0.56 -3.35
N TYR A 374 -12.94 0.52 -4.68
CA TYR A 374 -14.08 -0.01 -5.41
C TYR A 374 -13.64 -0.86 -6.62
N ASN A 375 -14.41 -1.91 -6.91
CA ASN A 375 -14.15 -2.81 -8.02
C ASN A 375 -14.47 -2.12 -9.35
N GLN A 376 -13.43 -1.68 -10.08
CA GLN A 376 -13.56 -0.96 -11.35
C GLN A 376 -14.17 -1.82 -12.50
N LYS A 377 -14.29 -3.13 -12.34
CA LYS A 377 -15.04 -3.97 -13.28
C LYS A 377 -16.54 -3.83 -13.11
N ARG A 378 -17.01 -3.38 -11.94
CA ARG A 378 -18.41 -3.25 -11.60
C ARG A 378 -18.90 -1.81 -11.52
N PHE A 379 -18.00 -0.88 -11.23
CA PHE A 379 -18.34 0.52 -10.99
C PHE A 379 -17.48 1.46 -11.82
N ASP A 380 -18.12 2.54 -12.30
CA ASP A 380 -17.44 3.75 -12.81
C ASP A 380 -17.56 4.85 -11.76
N GLN A 381 -16.46 5.51 -11.44
CA GLN A 381 -16.46 6.67 -10.56
C GLN A 381 -16.94 7.90 -11.33
N LEU A 382 -18.04 8.49 -10.88
CA LEU A 382 -18.56 9.74 -11.44
C LEU A 382 -17.97 10.96 -10.71
N ILE A 383 -17.92 10.91 -9.37
CA ILE A 383 -17.41 11.99 -8.52
C ILE A 383 -16.59 11.37 -7.39
N CYS A 384 -15.49 12.01 -7.03
CA CYS A 384 -14.84 11.84 -5.74
C CYS A 384 -14.71 13.20 -5.07
N ASP A 385 -15.02 13.27 -3.79
CA ASP A 385 -14.97 14.50 -3.02
C ASP A 385 -14.72 14.20 -1.54
N TYR A 386 -14.35 15.22 -0.79
CA TYR A 386 -14.28 15.15 0.67
C TYR A 386 -14.51 16.53 1.27
N SER A 387 -14.98 16.56 2.51
CA SER A 387 -15.13 17.78 3.29
C SER A 387 -14.44 17.63 4.64
N VAL A 388 -13.71 18.67 5.05
CA VAL A 388 -13.31 18.84 6.45
C VAL A 388 -14.51 19.45 7.17
N ILE A 389 -15.18 18.64 7.96
CA ILE A 389 -16.50 18.93 8.55
C ILE A 389 -16.55 20.27 9.28
N SER A 390 -15.48 20.61 10.01
CA SER A 390 -15.38 21.86 10.77
C SER A 390 -15.16 23.12 9.92
N GLN A 391 -14.78 22.95 8.64
CA GLN A 391 -14.41 24.04 7.73
C GLN A 391 -15.43 24.23 6.60
N ASP A 392 -16.43 23.35 6.49
CA ASP A 392 -17.43 23.43 5.44
C ASP A 392 -18.49 24.49 5.75
N THR A 393 -18.47 25.54 4.96
CA THR A 393 -19.43 26.66 5.04
C THR A 393 -20.55 26.57 4.01
N ASN A 394 -20.58 25.52 3.18
CA ASN A 394 -21.51 25.42 2.04
C ASN A 394 -22.88 24.84 2.41
N LEU A 395 -22.99 24.18 3.56
CA LEU A 395 -24.23 23.56 4.03
C LEU A 395 -25.04 24.54 4.89
N ASN A 396 -25.92 25.34 4.25
CA ASN A 396 -26.73 26.35 4.94
C ASN A 396 -27.52 25.78 6.11
N GLU A 397 -28.12 24.60 5.97
CA GLU A 397 -28.91 23.94 7.03
C GLU A 397 -28.03 23.63 8.23
N PHE A 398 -26.83 23.10 8.01
CA PHE A 398 -25.87 22.83 9.08
C PHE A 398 -25.40 24.13 9.76
N ASN A 399 -25.09 25.16 8.97
CA ASN A 399 -24.65 26.46 9.49
C ASN A 399 -25.76 27.13 10.35
N ASN A 400 -27.02 26.96 9.99
CA ASN A 400 -28.14 27.42 10.82
C ASN A 400 -28.13 26.73 12.19
N VAL A 401 -27.91 25.42 12.24
CA VAL A 401 -27.79 24.66 13.52
C VAL A 401 -26.59 25.16 14.32
N LEU A 402 -25.41 25.32 13.72
CA LEU A 402 -24.23 25.84 14.41
C LEU A 402 -24.45 27.25 14.99
N SER A 403 -25.24 28.08 14.32
CA SER A 403 -25.55 29.45 14.79
C SER A 403 -26.42 29.45 16.06
N LEU A 404 -27.23 28.42 16.29
CA LEU A 404 -28.06 28.29 17.48
C LEU A 404 -27.25 27.91 18.73
N ILE A 405 -26.10 27.26 18.56
CA ILE A 405 -25.23 26.87 19.68
C ILE A 405 -24.66 28.13 20.33
N GLN A 406 -24.94 28.32 21.62
CA GLN A 406 -24.47 29.50 22.38
C GLN A 406 -23.15 29.25 23.11
N ASN A 407 -22.81 27.99 23.39
CA ASN A 407 -21.62 27.61 24.12
C ASN A 407 -20.35 27.73 23.23
N ASP A 408 -19.49 28.69 23.57
CA ASP A 408 -18.26 28.96 22.81
C ASP A 408 -17.23 27.82 22.92
N ASN A 409 -17.24 27.02 23.99
CA ASN A 409 -16.35 25.87 24.12
C ASN A 409 -16.73 24.78 23.10
N VAL A 410 -18.02 24.52 22.91
CA VAL A 410 -18.52 23.58 21.88
C VAL A 410 -18.07 24.03 20.50
N LYS A 411 -18.29 25.31 20.16
CA LYS A 411 -17.84 25.87 18.86
C LYS A 411 -16.35 25.72 18.67
N LYS A 412 -15.57 26.08 19.68
CA LYS A 412 -14.10 25.98 19.65
C LYS A 412 -13.65 24.54 19.49
N THR A 413 -14.24 23.60 20.25
CA THR A 413 -13.91 22.17 20.13
C THR A 413 -14.27 21.65 18.76
N PHE A 414 -15.47 21.96 18.25
CA PHE A 414 -15.91 21.53 16.92
C PHE A 414 -14.97 22.07 15.81
N LEU A 415 -14.70 23.38 15.79
CA LEU A 415 -13.89 24.05 14.76
C LEU A 415 -12.43 23.59 14.75
N ASN A 416 -11.91 23.10 15.88
CA ASN A 416 -10.55 22.60 15.97
C ASN A 416 -10.41 21.10 15.62
N ARG A 417 -11.44 20.48 15.02
CA ARG A 417 -11.39 19.06 14.61
C ARG A 417 -11.11 18.95 13.12
N ASN A 418 -10.25 17.99 12.78
CA ASN A 418 -9.88 17.66 11.40
C ASN A 418 -10.65 16.43 10.90
N THR A 419 -11.81 16.16 11.48
CA THR A 419 -12.69 15.08 11.01
C THR A 419 -13.12 15.35 9.59
N ILE A 420 -13.00 14.35 8.73
CA ILE A 420 -13.42 14.44 7.33
C ILE A 420 -14.55 13.46 7.04
N ILE A 421 -15.37 13.80 6.07
CA ILE A 421 -16.21 12.86 5.34
C ILE A 421 -15.65 12.74 3.92
N GLN A 422 -15.43 11.52 3.48
CA GLN A 422 -15.01 11.18 2.12
C GLN A 422 -16.19 10.63 1.34
N VAL A 423 -16.35 11.01 0.08
CA VAL A 423 -17.47 10.60 -0.77
C VAL A 423 -16.97 10.06 -2.10
N ALA A 424 -17.48 8.87 -2.46
CA ALA A 424 -17.37 8.31 -3.80
C ALA A 424 -18.77 8.18 -4.41
N VAL A 425 -19.02 8.77 -5.57
CA VAL A 425 -20.23 8.56 -6.36
C VAL A 425 -19.90 7.55 -7.45
N LEU A 426 -20.49 6.37 -7.35
CA LEU A 426 -20.18 5.20 -8.17
C LEU A 426 -21.41 4.82 -9.02
N ARG A 427 -21.24 4.73 -10.35
CA ARG A 427 -22.26 4.22 -11.27
C ARG A 427 -22.04 2.74 -11.51
N SER A 428 -23.08 1.93 -11.33
CA SER A 428 -23.02 0.52 -11.68
C SER A 428 -22.89 0.35 -13.20
N LYS A 429 -22.00 -0.57 -13.63
CA LYS A 429 -21.84 -0.97 -15.03
C LYS A 429 -22.88 -2.00 -15.47
N GLU A 430 -23.54 -2.63 -14.52
CA GLU A 430 -24.46 -3.74 -14.76
C GLU A 430 -25.93 -3.32 -14.67
N ASN A 431 -26.22 -2.21 -13.97
CA ASN A 431 -27.59 -1.75 -13.68
C ASN A 431 -27.68 -0.22 -13.76
N PRO A 432 -28.86 0.37 -13.99
CA PRO A 432 -29.08 1.82 -13.96
C PRO A 432 -29.12 2.34 -12.51
N GLU A 433 -28.08 2.11 -11.75
CA GLU A 433 -27.97 2.43 -10.33
C GLU A 433 -26.75 3.30 -10.07
N ILE A 434 -26.91 4.31 -9.23
CA ILE A 434 -25.83 5.15 -8.69
C ILE A 434 -25.79 4.95 -7.19
N LEU A 435 -24.59 4.65 -6.68
CA LEU A 435 -24.31 4.46 -5.27
C LEU A 435 -23.42 5.58 -4.78
N ILE A 436 -23.86 6.31 -3.78
CA ILE A 436 -23.10 7.32 -3.07
C ILE A 436 -22.56 6.67 -1.81
N VAL A 437 -21.25 6.56 -1.72
CA VAL A 437 -20.54 5.95 -0.60
C VAL A 437 -19.88 7.03 0.22
N GLY A 438 -20.39 7.27 1.43
CA GLY A 438 -19.75 8.09 2.44
C GLY A 438 -18.89 7.25 3.36
N ASN A 439 -17.67 7.73 3.65
CA ASN A 439 -16.75 7.12 4.60
C ASN A 439 -16.30 8.17 5.62
N THR A 440 -16.37 7.86 6.91
CA THR A 440 -15.98 8.81 7.98
C THR A 440 -15.30 8.10 9.14
N HIS A 441 -14.60 8.88 9.97
CA HIS A 441 -14.12 8.47 11.28
C HIS A 441 -14.32 9.65 12.24
N LEU A 442 -15.35 9.55 13.10
CA LEU A 442 -15.77 10.63 13.98
C LEU A 442 -14.81 10.80 15.18
N TYR A 443 -14.99 11.90 15.90
CA TYR A 443 -14.10 12.29 16.99
C TYR A 443 -14.10 11.27 18.13
N PHE A 444 -12.92 10.79 18.51
CA PHE A 444 -12.73 9.64 19.41
C PHE A 444 -12.84 9.95 20.91
N ARG A 445 -12.75 11.25 21.33
CA ARG A 445 -12.71 11.60 22.76
C ARG A 445 -13.97 11.12 23.49
N PRO A 446 -13.83 10.43 24.64
CA PRO A 446 -14.96 10.16 25.52
C PRO A 446 -15.69 11.44 25.91
N GLN A 447 -16.97 11.37 26.23
CA GLN A 447 -17.81 12.51 26.61
C GLN A 447 -17.89 13.64 25.56
N ALA A 448 -17.68 13.33 24.28
CA ALA A 448 -17.83 14.28 23.18
C ALA A 448 -18.97 13.90 22.21
N ASP A 449 -20.06 13.32 22.76
CA ASP A 449 -21.18 12.81 21.98
C ASP A 449 -21.90 13.93 21.21
N HIS A 450 -22.02 15.12 21.81
CA HIS A 450 -22.53 16.33 21.14
C HIS A 450 -21.69 16.72 19.91
N ILE A 451 -20.35 16.58 19.97
CA ILE A 451 -19.47 16.87 18.83
C ILE A 451 -19.65 15.82 17.72
N ARG A 452 -19.68 14.52 18.08
CA ARG A 452 -19.93 13.43 17.13
C ARG A 452 -21.30 13.55 16.47
N LEU A 453 -22.29 13.98 17.24
CA LEU A 453 -23.64 14.20 16.73
C LEU A 453 -23.68 15.30 15.66
N LEU A 454 -23.00 16.43 15.90
CA LEU A 454 -22.86 17.48 14.90
C LEU A 454 -22.09 17.00 13.67
N GLN A 455 -21.03 16.22 13.86
CA GLN A 455 -20.25 15.68 12.75
C GLN A 455 -21.07 14.68 11.90
N ALA A 456 -21.82 13.80 12.54
CA ALA A 456 -22.70 12.86 11.85
C ALA A 456 -23.82 13.58 11.07
N TYR A 457 -24.42 14.62 11.66
CA TYR A 457 -25.43 15.43 11.00
C TYR A 457 -24.90 16.14 9.77
N HIS A 458 -23.73 16.77 9.87
CA HIS A 458 -23.06 17.34 8.71
C HIS A 458 -22.88 16.29 7.61
N GLY A 459 -22.36 15.09 7.97
CA GLY A 459 -22.13 14.00 7.01
C GLY A 459 -23.40 13.60 6.26
N LEU A 460 -24.55 13.49 6.96
CA LEU A 460 -25.83 13.17 6.34
C LEU A 460 -26.26 14.24 5.33
N LEU A 461 -26.19 15.52 5.70
CA LEU A 461 -26.53 16.63 4.81
C LEU A 461 -25.59 16.68 3.60
N TYR A 462 -24.30 16.44 3.81
CA TYR A 462 -23.31 16.41 2.73
C TYR A 462 -23.62 15.29 1.72
N LEU A 463 -23.90 14.08 2.17
CA LEU A 463 -24.32 12.96 1.31
C LEU A 463 -25.62 13.27 0.56
N GLN A 464 -26.58 13.94 1.21
CA GLN A 464 -27.84 14.36 0.60
C GLN A 464 -27.63 15.32 -0.57
N THR A 465 -26.62 16.21 -0.52
CA THR A 465 -26.32 17.13 -1.63
C THR A 465 -25.94 16.36 -2.89
N PHE A 466 -25.12 15.31 -2.76
CA PHE A 466 -24.76 14.45 -3.90
C PHE A 466 -25.96 13.65 -4.40
N ALA A 467 -26.81 13.16 -3.51
CA ALA A 467 -28.00 12.43 -3.91
C ALA A 467 -28.98 13.30 -4.71
N ASN A 468 -29.20 14.55 -4.28
CA ASN A 468 -30.03 15.51 -4.99
C ASN A 468 -29.43 15.87 -6.36
N LYS A 469 -28.11 16.07 -6.43
CA LYS A 469 -27.39 16.33 -7.66
C LYS A 469 -27.55 15.17 -8.65
N MET A 470 -27.28 13.94 -8.21
CA MET A 470 -27.35 12.75 -9.07
C MET A 470 -28.76 12.46 -9.57
N LYS A 471 -29.79 12.65 -8.74
CA LYS A 471 -31.19 12.52 -9.18
C LYS A 471 -31.56 13.53 -10.27
N THR A 472 -30.94 14.70 -10.28
CA THR A 472 -31.18 15.75 -11.29
C THR A 472 -30.40 15.47 -12.57
N GLU A 473 -29.11 15.08 -12.46
CA GLU A 473 -28.22 14.85 -13.59
C GLU A 473 -28.45 13.50 -14.28
N HIS A 474 -28.93 12.49 -13.54
CA HIS A 474 -29.16 11.12 -14.00
C HIS A 474 -30.55 10.62 -13.61
N PRO A 475 -31.63 11.23 -14.15
CA PRO A 475 -33.02 10.85 -13.79
C PRO A 475 -33.38 9.41 -14.22
N GLU A 476 -32.60 8.79 -15.12
CA GLU A 476 -32.73 7.40 -15.55
C GLU A 476 -32.19 6.38 -14.54
N CYS A 477 -31.40 6.84 -13.55
CA CYS A 477 -30.79 5.97 -12.56
C CYS A 477 -31.51 6.08 -11.19
N SER A 478 -31.60 4.98 -10.48
CA SER A 478 -31.90 5.02 -9.04
C SER A 478 -30.66 5.44 -8.26
N VAL A 479 -30.84 6.29 -7.24
CA VAL A 479 -29.73 6.79 -6.41
C VAL A 479 -29.88 6.26 -4.99
N SER A 480 -28.85 5.63 -4.48
CA SER A 480 -28.78 5.05 -3.14
C SER A 480 -27.56 5.60 -2.38
N ILE A 481 -27.64 5.66 -1.05
CA ILE A 481 -26.57 6.12 -0.18
C ILE A 481 -26.15 5.00 0.77
N LEU A 482 -24.83 4.85 0.92
CA LEU A 482 -24.19 4.16 2.04
C LEU A 482 -23.44 5.20 2.88
N TYR A 483 -23.48 5.04 4.20
CA TYR A 483 -22.70 5.84 5.13
C TYR A 483 -21.95 4.90 6.06
N CYS A 484 -20.65 4.73 5.79
CA CYS A 484 -19.77 3.76 6.44
C CYS A 484 -18.77 4.46 7.34
N GLY A 485 -18.26 3.76 8.34
CA GLY A 485 -17.15 4.27 9.11
C GLY A 485 -17.11 3.82 10.56
N ASP A 486 -16.10 4.37 11.25
CA ASP A 486 -16.00 4.36 12.70
C ASP A 486 -16.67 5.64 13.24
N PHE A 487 -17.83 5.48 13.84
CA PHE A 487 -18.60 6.60 14.38
C PHE A 487 -18.23 6.92 15.83
N ASN A 488 -17.37 6.15 16.46
CA ASN A 488 -16.98 6.30 17.86
C ASN A 488 -18.19 6.43 18.82
N SER A 489 -19.31 5.82 18.45
CA SER A 489 -20.61 5.95 19.11
C SER A 489 -21.29 4.60 19.21
N VAL A 490 -21.68 4.23 20.43
CA VAL A 490 -22.46 2.99 20.66
C VAL A 490 -23.93 3.16 20.24
N PRO A 491 -24.70 2.08 20.05
CA PRO A 491 -26.09 2.17 19.59
C PRO A 491 -27.03 3.00 20.48
N GLN A 492 -26.66 3.21 21.74
CA GLN A 492 -27.44 4.01 22.70
C GLN A 492 -27.24 5.51 22.51
N ASN A 493 -26.17 5.94 21.81
CA ASN A 493 -25.87 7.34 21.58
C ASN A 493 -26.73 7.98 20.49
N ALA A 494 -26.85 9.29 20.56
CA ALA A 494 -27.64 10.10 19.62
C ALA A 494 -27.22 9.96 18.15
N VAL A 495 -25.93 9.68 17.86
CA VAL A 495 -25.43 9.47 16.49
C VAL A 495 -26.18 8.32 15.81
N TYR A 496 -26.28 7.15 16.46
CA TYR A 496 -27.01 6.00 15.92
C TYR A 496 -28.51 6.30 15.79
N GLN A 497 -29.08 6.96 16.81
CA GLN A 497 -30.51 7.34 16.80
C GLN A 497 -30.79 8.37 15.69
N LEU A 498 -29.97 9.41 15.53
CA LEU A 498 -30.12 10.36 14.45
C LEU A 498 -30.22 9.65 13.10
N ILE A 499 -29.23 8.81 12.79
CA ILE A 499 -29.12 8.16 11.47
C ILE A 499 -30.30 7.21 11.21
N THR A 500 -30.76 6.47 12.23
CA THR A 500 -31.80 5.44 12.06
C THR A 500 -33.21 5.91 12.36
N GLN A 501 -33.40 6.98 13.16
CA GLN A 501 -34.70 7.51 13.57
C GLN A 501 -34.99 8.91 13.01
N ASN A 502 -34.03 9.51 12.33
CA ASN A 502 -34.12 10.78 11.58
C ASN A 502 -34.26 12.04 12.43
N TYR A 503 -34.31 11.94 13.75
CA TYR A 503 -34.58 13.07 14.64
C TYR A 503 -33.90 12.92 16.00
N ILE A 504 -33.32 14.02 16.49
CA ILE A 504 -32.84 14.16 17.87
C ILE A 504 -33.49 15.39 18.51
N PRO A 505 -34.19 15.24 19.64
CA PRO A 505 -34.83 16.34 20.35
C PRO A 505 -33.79 17.19 21.12
N GLU A 506 -34.21 18.39 21.52
CA GLU A 506 -33.36 19.36 22.23
C GLU A 506 -32.98 18.93 23.65
N ASP A 507 -33.77 18.02 24.27
CA ASP A 507 -33.55 17.48 25.60
C ASP A 507 -32.77 16.15 25.60
N HIS A 508 -32.24 15.70 24.46
CA HIS A 508 -31.43 14.46 24.40
C HIS A 508 -30.18 14.56 25.26
N GLY A 509 -29.89 13.52 26.07
CA GLY A 509 -28.77 13.53 27.02
C GLY A 509 -27.39 13.77 26.40
N ASP A 510 -27.16 13.32 25.17
CA ASP A 510 -25.86 13.50 24.51
C ASP A 510 -25.52 14.96 24.17
N TRP A 511 -26.50 15.87 24.15
CA TRP A 511 -26.22 17.31 24.07
C TRP A 511 -25.45 17.83 25.28
N ASN A 512 -25.51 17.12 26.41
CA ASN A 512 -24.88 17.46 27.68
C ASN A 512 -23.85 16.40 28.12
N SER A 513 -23.17 15.77 27.17
CA SER A 513 -22.18 14.71 27.46
C SER A 513 -20.93 15.20 28.21
N ASP A 514 -20.60 16.50 28.13
CA ASP A 514 -19.54 17.16 28.89
C ASP A 514 -20.13 18.39 29.61
N PRO A 515 -19.92 18.56 30.95
CA PRO A 515 -20.48 19.68 31.71
C PRO A 515 -20.03 21.07 31.26
N GLU A 516 -18.84 21.19 30.64
CA GLU A 516 -18.31 22.46 30.12
C GLU A 516 -18.66 22.71 28.65
N GLU A 517 -19.02 21.64 27.93
CA GLU A 517 -19.32 21.65 26.49
C GLU A 517 -20.75 21.15 26.27
N TYR A 518 -21.77 21.88 26.73
CA TYR A 518 -23.18 21.54 26.56
C TYR A 518 -23.87 22.33 25.44
N VAL A 519 -24.91 21.74 24.86
CA VAL A 519 -25.75 22.35 23.82
C VAL A 519 -27.20 22.40 24.30
N GLU A 520 -27.84 23.57 24.23
CA GLU A 520 -29.22 23.79 24.65
C GLU A 520 -30.08 24.30 23.50
N ASN A 521 -31.37 23.97 23.51
CA ASN A 521 -32.37 24.46 22.59
C ASN A 521 -32.07 24.14 21.10
N VAL A 522 -31.39 23.03 20.85
CA VAL A 522 -31.05 22.56 19.50
C VAL A 522 -31.65 21.19 19.27
N SER A 523 -32.51 21.08 18.28
CA SER A 523 -32.97 19.82 17.72
C SER A 523 -32.49 19.67 16.28
N ILE A 524 -32.25 18.45 15.83
CA ILE A 524 -31.81 18.16 14.46
C ILE A 524 -32.64 17.06 13.84
N LYS A 525 -32.84 17.14 12.54
CA LYS A 525 -33.59 16.16 11.75
C LYS A 525 -33.07 16.03 10.33
N HIS A 526 -33.36 14.93 9.67
CA HIS A 526 -33.15 14.74 8.24
C HIS A 526 -34.24 13.82 7.65
N ASP A 527 -34.28 13.72 6.30
CA ASP A 527 -35.32 12.95 5.60
C ASP A 527 -34.78 11.67 4.94
N LEU A 528 -33.56 11.24 5.29
CA LEU A 528 -32.94 10.02 4.75
C LEU A 528 -33.33 8.80 5.61
N ASN A 529 -33.82 7.74 4.97
CA ASN A 529 -34.21 6.52 5.65
C ASN A 529 -33.07 5.51 5.67
N PHE A 530 -32.36 5.43 6.78
CA PHE A 530 -31.26 4.50 6.98
C PHE A 530 -31.57 3.38 7.97
N ALA A 531 -30.91 2.24 7.78
CA ALA A 531 -30.75 1.21 8.78
C ALA A 531 -29.27 0.76 8.82
N SER A 532 -28.85 0.14 9.92
CA SER A 532 -27.56 -0.51 10.00
C SER A 532 -27.60 -1.87 9.30
N ALA A 533 -26.74 -2.09 8.31
CA ALA A 533 -26.73 -3.31 7.51
C ALA A 533 -26.28 -4.54 8.32
N CYS A 534 -25.39 -4.34 9.30
CA CYS A 534 -24.91 -5.40 10.20
C CYS A 534 -25.69 -5.42 11.54
N GLY A 535 -26.78 -4.63 11.67
CA GLY A 535 -27.46 -4.44 12.94
C GLY A 535 -26.56 -3.74 13.95
N THR A 536 -26.64 -4.17 15.20
CA THR A 536 -25.82 -3.68 16.32
C THR A 536 -25.13 -4.88 16.98
N PRO A 537 -24.02 -5.39 16.39
CA PRO A 537 -23.26 -6.46 17.02
C PRO A 537 -22.78 -6.01 18.41
N GLU A 538 -22.54 -6.95 19.29
CA GLU A 538 -22.11 -6.67 20.66
C GLU A 538 -20.83 -5.83 20.70
N TYR A 539 -19.93 -6.06 19.73
CA TYR A 539 -18.67 -5.34 19.59
C TYR A 539 -18.23 -5.25 18.14
N THR A 540 -17.62 -4.13 17.78
CA THR A 540 -16.82 -3.93 16.57
C THR A 540 -15.42 -3.45 16.91
N ASN A 541 -15.18 -2.93 18.12
CA ASN A 541 -13.89 -2.70 18.75
C ASN A 541 -13.78 -3.59 19.99
N TYR A 542 -12.65 -4.28 20.17
CA TYR A 542 -12.44 -5.23 21.26
C TYR A 542 -11.01 -5.20 21.78
N THR A 543 -10.79 -4.52 22.91
CA THR A 543 -9.49 -4.44 23.60
C THR A 543 -9.59 -5.06 24.99
N ALA A 544 -8.48 -5.13 25.73
CA ALA A 544 -8.50 -5.62 27.12
C ALA A 544 -9.31 -4.73 28.07
N THR A 545 -9.55 -3.47 27.73
CA THR A 545 -10.19 -2.48 28.59
C THR A 545 -11.52 -1.95 28.07
N PHE A 546 -11.83 -2.18 26.80
CA PHE A 546 -13.05 -1.71 26.16
C PHE A 546 -13.54 -2.73 25.12
N SER A 547 -14.84 -2.93 25.09
CA SER A 547 -15.53 -3.61 23.99
C SER A 547 -16.85 -2.89 23.70
N GLY A 548 -17.17 -2.69 22.42
CA GLY A 548 -18.41 -2.01 22.02
C GLY A 548 -18.57 -1.91 20.51
N CYS A 549 -19.80 -1.65 20.08
CA CYS A 549 -20.14 -1.40 18.68
C CYS A 549 -19.93 0.08 18.36
N LEU A 550 -18.90 0.40 17.59
CA LEU A 550 -18.52 1.75 17.19
C LEU A 550 -18.59 1.96 15.68
N ASP A 551 -18.52 0.87 14.91
CA ASP A 551 -18.44 0.86 13.45
C ASP A 551 -19.77 0.46 12.85
N TYR A 552 -20.15 1.09 11.75
CA TYR A 552 -21.42 0.80 11.07
C TYR A 552 -21.28 0.89 9.55
N ILE A 553 -22.16 0.15 8.86
CA ILE A 553 -22.50 0.32 7.45
C ILE A 553 -23.98 0.69 7.43
N PHE A 554 -24.28 2.00 7.39
CA PHE A 554 -25.65 2.45 7.22
C PHE A 554 -26.01 2.46 5.73
N TYR A 555 -27.21 1.97 5.40
CA TYR A 555 -27.71 1.87 4.02
C TYR A 555 -29.13 2.45 3.91
N GLN A 556 -29.44 3.05 2.77
CA GLN A 556 -30.80 3.53 2.49
C GLN A 556 -31.76 2.38 2.22
N THR A 557 -32.77 2.23 3.10
CA THR A 557 -33.73 1.12 3.07
C THR A 557 -34.73 1.18 1.92
N ASN A 558 -34.93 2.35 1.30
CA ASN A 558 -35.87 2.52 0.21
C ASN A 558 -35.45 1.79 -1.08
N ASN A 559 -34.15 1.65 -1.31
CA ASN A 559 -33.58 1.16 -2.56
C ASN A 559 -32.64 -0.04 -2.37
N LEU A 560 -32.22 -0.31 -1.15
CA LEU A 560 -31.26 -1.38 -0.84
C LEU A 560 -31.85 -2.37 0.17
N GLN A 561 -31.44 -3.62 0.06
CA GLN A 561 -31.80 -4.71 0.98
C GLN A 561 -30.52 -5.44 1.40
N VAL A 562 -30.49 -5.94 2.63
CA VAL A 562 -29.44 -6.83 3.14
C VAL A 562 -29.76 -8.24 2.68
N GLU A 563 -28.84 -8.90 1.97
CA GLU A 563 -28.95 -10.31 1.60
C GLU A 563 -28.23 -11.22 2.59
N GLN A 564 -27.02 -10.81 3.03
CA GLN A 564 -26.23 -11.59 3.97
C GLN A 564 -25.38 -10.67 4.84
N VAL A 565 -25.33 -10.92 6.13
CA VAL A 565 -24.33 -10.35 7.05
C VAL A 565 -23.25 -11.40 7.29
N ILE A 566 -21.98 -11.03 7.05
CA ILE A 566 -20.86 -11.93 7.33
C ILE A 566 -20.67 -11.99 8.85
N PRO A 567 -20.69 -13.20 9.46
CA PRO A 567 -20.65 -13.34 10.91
C PRO A 567 -19.43 -12.65 11.55
N MET A 568 -19.63 -12.09 12.74
CA MET A 568 -18.52 -11.60 13.57
C MET A 568 -17.75 -12.79 14.15
N PRO A 569 -16.44 -12.64 14.46
CA PRO A 569 -15.71 -13.64 15.25
C PRO A 569 -16.37 -13.82 16.60
N SER A 570 -16.30 -15.01 17.16
CA SER A 570 -16.78 -15.29 18.51
C SER A 570 -15.92 -14.61 19.58
N GLU A 571 -16.51 -14.32 20.74
CA GLU A 571 -15.75 -13.75 21.86
C GLU A 571 -14.59 -14.67 22.30
N GLU A 572 -14.75 -15.99 22.20
CA GLU A 572 -13.70 -16.95 22.49
C GLU A 572 -12.47 -16.78 21.57
N GLU A 573 -12.70 -16.57 20.26
CA GLU A 573 -11.62 -16.30 19.29
C GLU A 573 -10.92 -14.98 19.62
N LEU A 574 -11.64 -13.93 20.00
CA LEU A 574 -11.07 -12.62 20.32
C LEU A 574 -10.29 -12.64 21.64
N ARG A 575 -10.77 -13.37 22.64
CA ARG A 575 -10.11 -13.52 23.94
C ARG A 575 -8.92 -14.47 23.94
N ALA A 576 -8.75 -15.30 22.92
CA ALA A 576 -7.65 -16.25 22.83
C ALA A 576 -6.26 -15.59 23.02
N HIS A 577 -6.15 -14.29 22.72
CA HIS A 577 -4.96 -13.47 22.92
C HIS A 577 -5.21 -12.26 23.84
N THR A 578 -6.17 -12.35 24.75
CA THR A 578 -6.61 -11.30 25.70
C THR A 578 -7.49 -10.22 25.06
N GLY A 579 -7.16 -9.78 23.86
CA GLY A 579 -7.86 -8.74 23.10
C GLY A 579 -7.18 -8.47 21.76
N LEU A 580 -7.68 -7.46 21.08
CA LEU A 580 -7.17 -7.01 19.79
C LEU A 580 -6.33 -5.72 19.93
N PRO A 581 -5.34 -5.45 19.04
CA PRO A 581 -4.81 -6.38 18.03
C PRO A 581 -4.06 -7.56 18.67
N SER A 582 -3.79 -8.60 17.86
CA SER A 582 -3.08 -9.79 18.33
C SER A 582 -2.18 -10.37 17.21
N VAL A 583 -1.53 -11.49 17.48
CA VAL A 583 -0.73 -12.19 16.46
C VAL A 583 -1.56 -12.72 15.29
N VAL A 584 -2.85 -12.92 15.46
CA VAL A 584 -3.79 -13.43 14.44
C VAL A 584 -4.81 -12.39 13.98
N PHE A 585 -4.77 -11.17 14.54
CA PHE A 585 -5.75 -10.11 14.23
C PHE A 585 -5.04 -8.75 14.11
N PRO A 586 -5.16 -8.04 12.96
CA PRO A 586 -4.29 -6.91 12.65
C PRO A 586 -4.71 -5.57 13.26
N SER A 587 -5.96 -5.42 13.70
CA SER A 587 -6.54 -4.17 14.24
C SER A 587 -7.24 -4.43 15.57
N ASP A 588 -7.46 -3.41 16.37
CA ASP A 588 -8.33 -3.42 17.55
C ASP A 588 -9.82 -3.31 17.19
N HIS A 589 -10.13 -3.00 15.94
CA HIS A 589 -11.47 -3.10 15.35
C HIS A 589 -11.63 -4.39 14.54
N ILE A 590 -12.89 -4.78 14.33
CA ILE A 590 -13.30 -5.93 13.52
C ILE A 590 -13.99 -5.40 12.27
N SER A 591 -13.56 -5.87 11.11
CA SER A 591 -14.18 -5.48 9.84
C SER A 591 -15.65 -5.85 9.80
N LEU A 592 -16.53 -4.92 9.44
CA LEU A 592 -17.91 -5.22 9.05
C LEU A 592 -17.95 -5.60 7.58
N CYS A 593 -18.67 -6.67 7.24
CA CYS A 593 -18.82 -7.12 5.87
C CYS A 593 -20.26 -7.59 5.62
N VAL A 594 -20.87 -7.11 4.52
CA VAL A 594 -22.28 -7.34 4.23
C VAL A 594 -22.51 -7.45 2.73
N ASP A 595 -23.43 -8.33 2.32
CA ASP A 595 -23.96 -8.41 0.97
C ASP A 595 -25.26 -7.61 0.90
N LEU A 596 -25.28 -6.62 0.01
CA LEU A 596 -26.41 -5.75 -0.27
C LEU A 596 -26.93 -6.01 -1.69
N LYS A 597 -28.20 -5.66 -1.90
CA LYS A 597 -28.85 -5.77 -3.20
C LYS A 597 -29.72 -4.56 -3.48
N TRP A 598 -29.69 -4.06 -4.72
CA TRP A 598 -30.66 -3.10 -5.19
C TRP A 598 -32.05 -3.71 -5.32
N SER A 599 -33.05 -3.02 -4.73
CA SER A 599 -34.42 -3.52 -4.64
C SER A 599 -35.19 -3.46 -5.96
N LYS A 600 -34.77 -2.61 -6.90
CA LYS A 600 -35.45 -2.39 -8.20
C LYS A 600 -34.73 -3.02 -9.37
#